data_9e722d1cfc1d43e433f0030d30e475d6
#
_entry.id   9e722d1cfc1d43e433f0030d30e475d6
#
_cell.length_a   1.000
_cell.length_b   1.000
_cell.length_c   1.000
_cell.angle_alpha   90.00
_cell.angle_beta   90.00
_cell.angle_gamma   90.00
#
_symmetry.space_group_name_H-M   'P 1'
#
loop_
_entity.id
_entity.type
_entity.pdbx_description
1 polymer ?
#
loop_
_entity_poly.entity_id
_entity_poly.type
_entity_poly.pdbx_seq_one_letter_code
_entity_poly.pdbx_strand_id
1 'polypeptide(L)'
;MSQIQRGLRFQQLHTAEAIFLMPNAWDVGSALMLASCGFPAIATTSAGVAFSLGFPDQEAAVSRETMLDRVGSIAAASPLPVSADLQSGYGASPEEVGETIAAAIRAGVVGANIEDYSGNPAQALFDREHAVARVRAARRAADASGVPFVPTARSDVYLTGASNVFAEAVERCNAYREAGADCL
;
A
#
# COMPACT_ATOMS: atom_id res chain seq x y z
N MET A 1 6.32 -14.09 -15.30
CA MET A 1 6.68 -12.67 -15.56
C MET A 1 7.75 -12.24 -14.57
N SER A 2 8.76 -11.45 -15.02
CA SER A 2 9.69 -10.79 -14.10
C SER A 2 8.97 -9.71 -13.27
N GLN A 3 9.59 -9.21 -12.18
CA GLN A 3 9.02 -8.12 -11.40
C GLN A 3 8.81 -6.85 -12.25
N ILE A 4 9.77 -6.51 -13.11
CA ILE A 4 9.64 -5.38 -14.04
C ILE A 4 8.42 -5.54 -14.96
N GLN A 5 8.22 -6.72 -15.53
CA GLN A 5 7.05 -7.00 -16.39
C GLN A 5 5.73 -6.90 -15.62
N ARG A 6 5.71 -7.38 -14.36
CA ARG A 6 4.54 -7.22 -13.48
C ARG A 6 4.27 -5.76 -13.15
N GLY A 7 5.32 -4.98 -12.87
CA GLY A 7 5.20 -3.55 -12.60
C GLY A 7 4.67 -2.75 -13.80
N LEU A 8 5.20 -2.98 -14.99
CA LEU A 8 4.69 -2.37 -16.23
C LEU A 8 3.22 -2.74 -16.46
N ARG A 9 2.86 -4.01 -16.26
CA ARG A 9 1.47 -4.45 -16.38
C ARG A 9 0.57 -3.75 -15.35
N PHE A 10 1.06 -3.57 -14.13
CA PHE A 10 0.30 -2.92 -13.05
C PHE A 10 0.05 -1.43 -13.35
N GLN A 11 1.06 -0.72 -13.84
CA GLN A 11 0.90 0.67 -14.30
C GLN A 11 -0.10 0.77 -15.46
N GLN A 12 -0.06 -0.14 -16.43
CA GLN A 12 -1.02 -0.20 -17.53
C GLN A 12 -2.47 -0.37 -17.05
N LEU A 13 -2.69 -1.19 -16.00
CA LEU A 13 -4.01 -1.36 -15.43
C LEU A 13 -4.56 -0.06 -14.81
N HIS A 14 -3.70 0.75 -14.18
CA HIS A 14 -4.09 2.01 -13.55
C HIS A 14 -4.29 3.16 -14.57
N THR A 15 -3.78 3.01 -15.79
CA THR A 15 -3.93 4.02 -16.86
C THR A 15 -4.94 3.62 -17.93
N ALA A 16 -5.57 2.44 -17.82
CA ALA A 16 -6.59 1.98 -18.74
C ALA A 16 -7.90 2.76 -18.56
N GLU A 17 -8.68 2.88 -19.63
CA GLU A 17 -10.01 3.53 -19.58
C GLU A 17 -11.02 2.73 -18.72
N ALA A 18 -10.90 1.41 -18.70
CA ALA A 18 -11.78 0.54 -17.93
C ALA A 18 -11.22 0.31 -16.53
N ILE A 19 -12.12 0.34 -15.54
CA ILE A 19 -11.78 -0.06 -14.18
C ILE A 19 -11.39 -1.54 -14.14
N PHE A 20 -10.55 -1.91 -13.18
CA PHE A 20 -10.27 -3.31 -12.87
C PHE A 20 -10.56 -3.60 -11.41
N LEU A 21 -10.86 -4.86 -11.11
CA LEU A 21 -11.04 -5.34 -9.74
C LEU A 21 -9.73 -5.92 -9.22
N MET A 22 -9.35 -5.51 -8.03
CA MET A 22 -8.14 -5.97 -7.35
C MET A 22 -8.51 -6.53 -5.97
N PRO A 23 -8.76 -7.85 -5.86
CA PRO A 23 -9.11 -8.48 -4.60
C PRO A 23 -7.91 -8.55 -3.66
N ASN A 24 -8.20 -8.68 -2.36
CA ASN A 24 -7.19 -8.67 -1.31
C ASN A 24 -6.87 -10.10 -0.83
N ALA A 25 -5.60 -10.48 -0.87
CA ALA A 25 -5.07 -11.73 -0.33
C ALA A 25 -4.41 -11.51 1.03
N TRP A 26 -4.44 -12.52 1.90
CA TRP A 26 -3.82 -12.49 3.22
C TRP A 26 -2.79 -13.61 3.44
N ASP A 27 -2.73 -14.58 2.52
CA ASP A 27 -1.76 -15.66 2.48
C ASP A 27 -1.55 -16.18 1.05
N VAL A 28 -0.62 -17.12 0.89
CA VAL A 28 -0.32 -17.73 -0.41
C VAL A 28 -1.54 -18.49 -0.98
N GLY A 29 -2.31 -19.15 -0.11
CA GLY A 29 -3.48 -19.91 -0.53
C GLY A 29 -4.56 -19.03 -1.15
N SER A 30 -4.94 -17.95 -0.44
CA SER A 30 -5.90 -16.96 -0.94
C SER A 30 -5.40 -16.27 -2.21
N ALA A 31 -4.11 -15.94 -2.30
CA ALA A 31 -3.51 -15.34 -3.49
C ALA A 31 -3.61 -16.23 -4.73
N LEU A 32 -3.32 -17.52 -4.60
CA LEU A 32 -3.42 -18.49 -5.70
C LEU A 32 -4.87 -18.73 -6.12
N MET A 33 -5.80 -18.79 -5.17
CA MET A 33 -7.24 -18.90 -5.46
C MET A 33 -7.74 -17.68 -6.24
N LEU A 34 -7.42 -16.47 -5.77
CA LEU A 34 -7.80 -15.23 -6.45
C LEU A 34 -7.16 -15.12 -7.84
N ALA A 35 -5.92 -15.56 -8.00
CA ALA A 35 -5.29 -15.60 -9.32
C ALA A 35 -6.01 -16.57 -10.27
N SER A 36 -6.53 -17.70 -9.77
CA SER A 36 -7.28 -18.66 -10.58
C SER A 36 -8.69 -18.15 -11.01
N CYS A 37 -9.21 -17.13 -10.30
CA CYS A 37 -10.48 -16.48 -10.65
C CYS A 37 -10.37 -15.49 -11.82
N GLY A 38 -9.17 -15.27 -12.38
CA GLY A 38 -8.98 -14.43 -13.57
C GLY A 38 -8.83 -12.94 -13.28
N PHE A 39 -8.59 -12.53 -12.05
CA PHE A 39 -8.26 -11.13 -11.73
C PHE A 39 -6.93 -10.70 -12.35
N PRO A 40 -6.80 -9.45 -12.82
CA PRO A 40 -5.59 -8.99 -13.49
C PRO A 40 -4.44 -8.62 -12.54
N ALA A 41 -4.74 -8.36 -11.27
CA ALA A 41 -3.82 -8.04 -10.19
C ALA A 41 -4.46 -8.40 -8.85
N ILE A 42 -3.67 -8.50 -7.79
CA ILE A 42 -4.15 -8.66 -6.41
C ILE A 42 -3.46 -7.65 -5.48
N ALA A 43 -4.15 -7.27 -4.42
CA ALA A 43 -3.54 -6.58 -3.30
C ALA A 43 -3.39 -7.54 -2.11
N THR A 44 -2.62 -7.13 -1.08
CA THR A 44 -2.69 -7.76 0.22
C THR A 44 -3.67 -7.00 1.13
N THR A 45 -3.94 -7.51 2.32
CA THR A 45 -4.70 -6.83 3.36
C THR A 45 -3.98 -6.98 4.68
N SER A 46 -3.58 -5.86 5.30
CA SER A 46 -2.91 -5.85 6.60
C SER A 46 -3.79 -6.49 7.69
N ALA A 47 -5.09 -6.17 7.69
CA ALA A 47 -6.08 -6.76 8.58
C ALA A 47 -6.18 -8.29 8.39
N GLY A 48 -6.33 -8.77 7.16
CA GLY A 48 -6.41 -10.20 6.87
C GLY A 48 -5.15 -10.95 7.25
N VAL A 49 -3.97 -10.37 7.01
CA VAL A 49 -2.68 -10.91 7.47
C VAL A 49 -2.65 -10.97 9.00
N ALA A 50 -3.01 -9.89 9.71
CA ALA A 50 -3.05 -9.87 11.16
C ALA A 50 -3.98 -10.96 11.72
N PHE A 51 -5.21 -11.07 11.20
CA PHE A 51 -6.17 -12.10 11.63
C PHE A 51 -5.65 -13.51 11.36
N SER A 52 -5.00 -13.77 10.24
CA SER A 52 -4.41 -15.08 9.94
C SER A 52 -3.29 -15.48 10.89
N LEU A 53 -2.70 -14.52 11.59
CA LEU A 53 -1.66 -14.69 12.60
C LEU A 53 -2.21 -14.63 14.05
N GLY A 54 -3.51 -14.41 14.22
CA GLY A 54 -4.14 -14.30 15.55
C GLY A 54 -3.99 -12.93 16.21
N PHE A 55 -3.63 -11.89 15.44
CA PHE A 55 -3.56 -10.51 15.91
C PHE A 55 -4.81 -9.71 15.54
N PRO A 56 -5.16 -8.67 16.31
CA PRO A 56 -6.22 -7.75 15.93
C PRO A 56 -5.81 -6.87 14.74
N ASP A 57 -6.80 -6.28 14.05
CA ASP A 57 -6.56 -5.20 13.07
C ASP A 57 -6.24 -3.90 13.82
N GLN A 58 -4.98 -3.69 14.07
CA GLN A 58 -4.46 -2.53 14.78
C GLN A 58 -3.11 -2.13 14.19
N GLU A 59 -2.84 -0.83 14.18
CA GLU A 59 -1.56 -0.30 13.67
C GLU A 59 -0.38 -0.98 14.36
N ALA A 60 0.53 -1.50 13.55
CA ALA A 60 1.74 -2.21 13.98
C ALA A 60 1.53 -3.41 14.92
N ALA A 61 0.30 -3.99 14.99
CA ALA A 61 0.08 -5.25 15.73
C ALA A 61 0.93 -6.41 15.17
N VAL A 62 1.19 -6.38 13.86
CA VAL A 62 2.15 -7.24 13.17
C VAL A 62 3.39 -6.41 12.87
N SER A 63 4.59 -6.92 13.17
CA SER A 63 5.83 -6.19 12.89
C SER A 63 6.06 -5.99 11.39
N ARG A 64 6.81 -4.93 11.03
CA ARG A 64 7.21 -4.65 9.64
C ARG A 64 7.85 -5.86 8.97
N GLU A 65 8.76 -6.54 9.67
CA GLU A 65 9.47 -7.70 9.13
C GLU A 65 8.49 -8.84 8.83
N THR A 66 7.62 -9.16 9.78
CA THR A 66 6.60 -10.22 9.59
C THR A 66 5.66 -9.88 8.44
N MET A 67 5.21 -8.62 8.32
CA MET A 67 4.36 -8.20 7.22
C MET A 67 5.08 -8.32 5.89
N LEU A 68 6.32 -7.87 5.79
CA LEU A 68 7.12 -7.96 4.57
C LEU A 68 7.40 -9.41 4.16
N ASP A 69 7.62 -10.32 5.10
CA ASP A 69 7.77 -11.75 4.83
C ASP A 69 6.48 -12.35 4.24
N ARG A 70 5.31 -12.00 4.80
CA ARG A 70 4.01 -12.46 4.28
C ARG A 70 3.73 -11.92 2.88
N VAL A 71 3.93 -10.63 2.69
CA VAL A 71 3.78 -9.96 1.39
C VAL A 71 4.74 -10.54 0.36
N GLY A 72 6.00 -10.77 0.74
CA GLY A 72 7.01 -11.40 -0.12
C GLY A 72 6.63 -12.83 -0.53
N SER A 73 6.11 -13.63 0.40
CA SER A 73 5.62 -14.98 0.12
C SER A 73 4.45 -14.98 -0.88
N ILE A 74 3.51 -14.03 -0.72
CA ILE A 74 2.40 -13.83 -1.65
C ILE A 74 2.93 -13.41 -3.03
N ALA A 75 3.84 -12.43 -3.09
CA ALA A 75 4.39 -11.91 -4.33
C ALA A 75 5.21 -12.97 -5.10
N ALA A 76 5.93 -13.83 -4.38
CA ALA A 76 6.71 -14.92 -4.97
C ALA A 76 5.82 -16.03 -5.55
N ALA A 77 4.71 -16.35 -4.88
CA ALA A 77 3.80 -17.42 -5.31
C ALA A 77 2.82 -16.95 -6.41
N SER A 78 2.48 -15.67 -6.44
CA SER A 78 1.49 -15.14 -7.39
C SER A 78 2.07 -14.95 -8.79
N PRO A 79 1.35 -15.41 -9.85
CA PRO A 79 1.70 -15.07 -11.23
C PRO A 79 1.33 -13.62 -11.61
N LEU A 80 0.52 -12.95 -10.78
CA LEU A 80 -0.04 -11.62 -11.03
C LEU A 80 0.80 -10.51 -10.40
N PRO A 81 0.64 -9.25 -10.84
CA PRO A 81 1.08 -8.08 -10.07
C PRO A 81 0.48 -8.09 -8.67
N VAL A 82 1.29 -7.77 -7.66
CA VAL A 82 0.88 -7.68 -6.25
C VAL A 82 1.14 -6.27 -5.73
N SER A 83 0.12 -5.66 -5.12
CA SER A 83 0.20 -4.42 -4.35
C SER A 83 0.14 -4.73 -2.86
N ALA A 84 1.04 -4.18 -2.07
CA ALA A 84 1.07 -4.41 -0.63
C ALA A 84 0.22 -3.40 0.14
N ASP A 85 -0.55 -3.87 1.11
CA ASP A 85 -1.15 -3.04 2.16
C ASP A 85 -0.14 -2.91 3.30
N LEU A 86 0.43 -1.72 3.46
CA LEU A 86 1.52 -1.44 4.41
C LEU A 86 1.09 -0.51 5.55
N GLN A 87 -0.22 -0.41 5.83
CA GLN A 87 -0.74 0.48 6.88
C GLN A 87 -0.16 1.91 6.73
N SER A 88 0.25 2.54 7.81
CA SER A 88 0.91 3.84 7.76
C SER A 88 2.37 3.78 7.28
N GLY A 89 2.93 2.63 6.94
CA GLY A 89 4.30 2.47 6.45
C GLY A 89 5.32 2.07 7.52
N TYR A 90 4.86 1.59 8.68
CA TYR A 90 5.70 1.03 9.76
C TYR A 90 6.79 1.96 10.31
N GLY A 91 6.51 3.24 10.34
CA GLY A 91 7.40 4.24 10.91
C GLY A 91 6.76 5.62 10.93
N ALA A 92 7.17 6.48 11.86
CA ALA A 92 6.61 7.82 11.99
C ALA A 92 7.22 8.79 10.97
N SER A 93 8.52 8.67 10.69
CA SER A 93 9.24 9.59 9.80
C SER A 93 9.05 9.26 8.32
N PRO A 94 9.19 10.24 7.42
CA PRO A 94 9.23 10.01 5.99
C PRO A 94 10.32 9.02 5.55
N GLU A 95 11.47 9.05 6.22
CA GLU A 95 12.62 8.18 5.94
C GLU A 95 12.25 6.70 6.18
N GLU A 96 11.61 6.40 7.29
CA GLU A 96 11.16 5.03 7.63
C GLU A 96 10.14 4.51 6.63
N VAL A 97 9.22 5.37 6.15
CA VAL A 97 8.30 5.02 5.06
C VAL A 97 9.06 4.68 3.78
N GLY A 98 10.05 5.49 3.43
CA GLY A 98 10.91 5.22 2.26
C GLY A 98 11.64 3.87 2.38
N GLU A 99 12.17 3.54 3.55
CA GLU A 99 12.81 2.24 3.83
C GLU A 99 11.82 1.08 3.70
N THR A 100 10.59 1.25 4.19
CA THR A 100 9.54 0.23 4.10
C THR A 100 9.15 -0.03 2.64
N ILE A 101 8.97 1.01 1.83
CA ILE A 101 8.69 0.88 0.40
C ILE A 101 9.85 0.18 -0.32
N ALA A 102 11.10 0.59 -0.05
CA ALA A 102 12.26 -0.06 -0.64
C ALA A 102 12.35 -1.56 -0.26
N ALA A 103 12.01 -1.91 0.99
CA ALA A 103 11.97 -3.29 1.44
C ALA A 103 10.83 -4.08 0.78
N ALA A 104 9.64 -3.50 0.62
CA ALA A 104 8.52 -4.11 -0.08
C ALA A 104 8.83 -4.39 -1.55
N ILE A 105 9.50 -3.45 -2.23
CA ILE A 105 9.97 -3.66 -3.61
C ILE A 105 10.96 -4.83 -3.68
N ARG A 106 11.91 -4.92 -2.74
CA ARG A 106 12.83 -6.08 -2.66
C ARG A 106 12.10 -7.38 -2.38
N ALA A 107 10.98 -7.35 -1.66
CA ALA A 107 10.12 -8.50 -1.44
C ALA A 107 9.31 -8.93 -2.69
N GLY A 108 9.32 -8.15 -3.77
CA GLY A 108 8.79 -8.53 -5.07
C GLY A 108 7.45 -7.90 -5.46
N VAL A 109 6.89 -6.99 -4.65
CA VAL A 109 5.66 -6.27 -5.00
C VAL A 109 5.93 -5.14 -6.01
N VAL A 110 4.87 -4.69 -6.67
CA VAL A 110 4.92 -3.66 -7.72
C VAL A 110 3.96 -2.49 -7.45
N GLY A 111 3.40 -2.45 -6.26
CA GLY A 111 2.62 -1.35 -5.73
C GLY A 111 2.49 -1.48 -4.22
N ALA A 112 2.15 -0.40 -3.55
CA ALA A 112 1.77 -0.41 -2.14
C ALA A 112 0.91 0.80 -1.80
N ASN A 113 0.01 0.65 -0.83
CA ASN A 113 -0.64 1.78 -0.19
C ASN A 113 0.10 2.20 1.08
N ILE A 114 0.07 3.50 1.34
CA ILE A 114 0.48 4.13 2.59
C ILE A 114 -0.68 4.98 3.08
N GLU A 115 -1.06 4.79 4.35
CA GLU A 115 -2.15 5.48 5.01
C GLU A 115 -1.67 6.70 5.79
N ASP A 116 -2.55 7.67 5.99
CA ASP A 116 -2.27 8.85 6.80
C ASP A 116 -2.72 8.69 8.27
N TYR A 117 -3.15 7.49 8.68
CA TYR A 117 -3.45 7.17 10.07
C TYR A 117 -2.17 7.14 10.92
N SER A 118 -2.20 7.81 12.08
CA SER A 118 -1.00 7.96 12.93
C SER A 118 -0.81 6.84 13.95
N GLY A 119 -1.82 6.00 14.15
CA GLY A 119 -1.85 5.04 15.26
C GLY A 119 -2.20 5.66 16.63
N ASN A 120 -2.30 6.99 16.73
CA ASN A 120 -2.64 7.70 17.97
C ASN A 120 -4.09 8.19 17.94
N PRO A 121 -5.00 7.63 18.76
CA PRO A 121 -6.39 8.05 18.77
C PRO A 121 -6.62 9.55 19.13
N ALA A 122 -5.68 10.16 19.85
CA ALA A 122 -5.79 11.58 20.20
C ALA A 122 -5.45 12.53 19.03
N GLN A 123 -4.71 12.02 18.04
CA GLN A 123 -4.38 12.71 16.79
C GLN A 123 -4.41 11.67 15.67
N ALA A 124 -5.59 11.18 15.33
CA ALA A 124 -5.77 10.02 14.49
C ALA A 124 -5.11 10.11 13.10
N LEU A 125 -5.01 11.32 12.54
CA LEU A 125 -4.30 11.56 11.28
C LEU A 125 -2.98 12.29 11.52
N PHE A 126 -1.97 11.97 10.75
CA PHE A 126 -0.79 12.82 10.64
C PHE A 126 -1.18 14.21 10.12
N ASP A 127 -0.46 15.24 10.56
CA ASP A 127 -0.55 16.55 9.96
C ASP A 127 -0.33 16.47 8.46
N ARG A 128 -1.08 17.27 7.67
CA ARG A 128 -1.09 17.16 6.22
C ARG A 128 0.30 17.30 5.61
N GLU A 129 1.09 18.27 6.07
CA GLU A 129 2.46 18.47 5.58
C GLU A 129 3.33 17.24 5.85
N HIS A 130 3.19 16.64 7.02
CA HIS A 130 3.93 15.43 7.39
C HIS A 130 3.48 14.24 6.55
N ALA A 131 2.17 14.04 6.38
CA ALA A 131 1.63 12.98 5.52
C ALA A 131 2.12 13.13 4.05
N VAL A 132 2.12 14.36 3.52
CA VAL A 132 2.68 14.68 2.19
C VAL A 132 4.16 14.32 2.10
N ALA A 133 4.96 14.65 3.12
CA ALA A 133 6.38 14.29 3.14
C ALA A 133 6.60 12.77 3.13
N ARG A 134 5.73 12.00 3.79
CA ARG A 134 5.73 10.52 3.81
C ARG A 134 5.43 9.94 2.43
N VAL A 135 4.39 10.43 1.74
CA VAL A 135 4.07 10.05 0.36
C VAL A 135 5.21 10.38 -0.60
N ARG A 136 5.82 11.56 -0.44
CA ARG A 136 6.98 11.96 -1.24
C ARG A 136 8.20 11.06 -1.02
N ALA A 137 8.41 10.58 0.21
CA ALA A 137 9.47 9.63 0.51
C ALA A 137 9.19 8.26 -0.11
N ALA A 138 7.94 7.77 -0.06
CA ALA A 138 7.51 6.56 -0.74
C ALA A 138 7.77 6.64 -2.26
N ARG A 139 7.41 7.76 -2.90
CA ARG A 139 7.68 8.01 -4.32
C ARG A 139 9.16 7.96 -4.64
N ARG A 140 10.00 8.70 -3.88
CA ARG A 140 11.46 8.68 -4.09
C ARG A 140 12.07 7.28 -3.98
N ALA A 141 11.62 6.50 -2.99
CA ALA A 141 12.09 5.12 -2.83
C ALA A 141 11.69 4.23 -4.02
N ALA A 142 10.47 4.40 -4.52
CA ALA A 142 10.00 3.71 -5.73
C ALA A 142 10.84 4.08 -6.95
N ASP A 143 11.07 5.36 -7.20
CA ASP A 143 11.88 5.83 -8.34
C ASP A 143 13.33 5.33 -8.28
N ALA A 144 13.93 5.35 -7.10
CA ALA A 144 15.30 4.88 -6.88
C ALA A 144 15.47 3.37 -7.09
N SER A 145 14.40 2.59 -7.04
CA SER A 145 14.43 1.13 -7.18
C SER A 145 14.69 0.64 -8.60
N GLY A 146 14.35 1.44 -9.61
CA GLY A 146 14.36 1.03 -11.02
C GLY A 146 13.26 0.03 -11.39
N VAL A 147 12.36 -0.32 -10.47
CA VAL A 147 11.19 -1.18 -10.72
C VAL A 147 9.97 -0.28 -11.01
N PRO A 148 9.22 -0.50 -12.09
CA PRO A 148 7.94 0.17 -12.29
C PRO A 148 7.01 -0.15 -11.12
N PHE A 149 6.62 0.89 -10.37
CA PHE A 149 5.90 0.76 -9.10
C PHE A 149 4.78 1.78 -9.00
N VAL A 150 3.66 1.40 -8.40
CA VAL A 150 2.49 2.27 -8.19
C VAL A 150 2.33 2.55 -6.70
N PRO A 151 2.78 3.72 -6.19
CA PRO A 151 2.43 4.16 -4.83
C PRO A 151 0.97 4.64 -4.81
N THR A 152 0.21 4.07 -3.89
CA THR A 152 -1.15 4.50 -3.55
C THR A 152 -1.10 5.26 -2.22
N ALA A 153 -1.64 6.45 -2.16
CA ALA A 153 -1.82 7.17 -0.91
C ALA A 153 -3.27 7.07 -0.45
N ARG A 154 -3.48 6.51 0.75
CA ARG A 154 -4.81 6.39 1.35
C ARG A 154 -5.01 7.45 2.43
N SER A 155 -6.16 8.12 2.40
CA SER A 155 -6.57 8.98 3.49
C SER A 155 -7.65 8.31 4.33
N ASP A 156 -7.40 8.19 5.63
CA ASP A 156 -8.30 7.59 6.61
C ASP A 156 -9.24 8.62 7.27
N VAL A 157 -9.34 9.79 6.72
CA VAL A 157 -10.18 10.89 7.24
C VAL A 157 -11.61 10.45 7.57
N TYR A 158 -12.20 9.58 6.74
CA TYR A 158 -13.56 9.07 6.98
C TYR A 158 -13.65 8.11 8.17
N LEU A 159 -12.55 7.51 8.58
CA LEU A 159 -12.49 6.58 9.70
C LEU A 159 -12.27 7.28 11.05
N THR A 160 -11.92 8.56 11.05
CA THR A 160 -11.52 9.30 12.26
C THR A 160 -12.67 10.07 12.91
N GLY A 161 -13.85 10.12 12.28
CA GLY A 161 -15.00 10.87 12.80
C GLY A 161 -14.83 12.39 12.77
N ALA A 162 -13.89 12.93 11.99
CA ALA A 162 -13.66 14.37 11.83
C ALA A 162 -14.90 15.08 11.25
N SER A 163 -15.07 16.37 11.55
CA SER A 163 -16.04 17.21 10.87
C SER A 163 -15.52 17.58 9.47
N ASN A 164 -16.44 17.77 8.50
CA ASN A 164 -16.08 18.18 7.13
C ASN A 164 -15.15 17.19 6.40
N VAL A 165 -15.36 15.90 6.62
CA VAL A 165 -14.53 14.80 6.10
C VAL A 165 -14.33 14.84 4.58
N PHE A 166 -15.32 15.26 3.82
CA PHE A 166 -15.24 15.30 2.35
C PHE A 166 -14.20 16.33 1.87
N ALA A 167 -14.27 17.56 2.39
CA ALA A 167 -13.33 18.61 1.99
C ALA A 167 -11.90 18.24 2.41
N GLU A 168 -11.71 17.75 3.63
CA GLU A 168 -10.39 17.30 4.11
C GLU A 168 -9.84 16.14 3.28
N ALA A 169 -10.66 15.16 2.91
CA ALA A 169 -10.26 14.07 2.03
C ALA A 169 -9.80 14.59 0.66
N VAL A 170 -10.56 15.51 0.06
CA VAL A 170 -10.21 16.10 -1.24
C VAL A 170 -8.89 16.88 -1.16
N GLU A 171 -8.70 17.68 -0.12
CA GLU A 171 -7.47 18.46 0.07
C GLU A 171 -6.26 17.55 0.26
N ARG A 172 -6.37 16.49 1.11
CA ARG A 172 -5.30 15.50 1.34
C ARG A 172 -4.98 14.73 0.06
N CYS A 173 -5.98 14.18 -0.61
CA CYS A 173 -5.78 13.42 -1.84
C CYS A 173 -5.13 14.26 -2.94
N ASN A 174 -5.52 15.53 -3.12
CA ASN A 174 -4.85 16.41 -4.06
C ASN A 174 -3.38 16.64 -3.70
N ALA A 175 -3.09 16.88 -2.42
CA ALA A 175 -1.72 17.07 -1.94
C ALA A 175 -0.86 15.78 -2.09
N TYR A 176 -1.47 14.61 -1.89
CA TYR A 176 -0.77 13.32 -2.10
C TYR A 176 -0.46 13.06 -3.57
N ARG A 177 -1.39 13.40 -4.47
CA ARG A 177 -1.13 13.33 -5.91
C ARG A 177 0.04 14.24 -6.30
N GLU A 178 0.08 15.47 -5.81
CA GLU A 178 1.19 16.41 -6.05
C GLU A 178 2.51 15.94 -5.42
N ALA A 179 2.44 15.13 -4.36
CA ALA A 179 3.59 14.48 -3.74
C ALA A 179 4.12 13.27 -4.53
N GLY A 180 3.37 12.79 -5.53
CA GLY A 180 3.78 11.72 -6.42
C GLY A 180 3.06 10.38 -6.20
N ALA A 181 1.90 10.37 -5.53
CA ALA A 181 1.04 9.19 -5.55
C ALA A 181 0.43 9.00 -6.95
N ASP A 182 0.49 7.77 -7.47
CA ASP A 182 -0.12 7.40 -8.75
C ASP A 182 -1.60 7.04 -8.59
N CYS A 183 -1.99 6.59 -7.39
CA CYS A 183 -3.35 6.21 -7.02
C CYS A 183 -3.74 6.79 -5.66
N LEU A 184 -5.06 7.05 -5.45
CA LEU A 184 -5.60 7.64 -4.23
C LEU A 184 -6.78 6.81 -3.72
#